data_6b9a50a5b5a16fe2ec71147609076d16
#
_entry.id   6b9a50a5b5a16fe2ec71147609076d16
#
_cell.length_a   1.000
_cell.length_b   1.000
_cell.length_c   1.000
_cell.angle_alpha   90.00
_cell.angle_beta   90.00
_cell.angle_gamma   90.00
#
_symmetry.space_group_name_H-M   'P 1'
#
loop_
_entity.id
_entity.type
_entity.pdbx_description
1 polymer ?
#
loop_
_entity_poly.entity_id
_entity_poly.type
_entity_poly.pdbx_seq_one_letter_code
_entity_poly.pdbx_strand_id
1 'polypeptide(L)'
;MSHGQPDLLNHYARKILTSRVYDVAIETPLHGARQLSERLGNQVLLKREDLQPVFSFKIRGAYNKLAQLTAEDAARGVVTASAGNHAQGLALAARELGIQATIVMPRTTPEIKVEGVRSRGATVVLHGDSFPEALAYSLKLVDEQGFVYIHPYDDPDTIAGQGTVAMEILRQQPGQLDAIFVPVGGGGLIAGIAAYVKYLRPEIKVIGVEPDDSNCLQAAMAAGERVVLSQVGLFADGVAVAQIGHHTFEVCRHYVDEVITVSTDEICAAIK
;
A
#
# COMPACT_ATOMS: atom_id res chain seq x y z
N MET A 1 -4.26 14.62 -23.83
CA MET A 1 -3.13 14.59 -22.88
C MET A 1 -3.45 15.60 -21.78
N SER A 2 -3.94 15.12 -20.62
CA SER A 2 -4.18 15.99 -19.46
C SER A 2 -2.81 16.38 -18.92
N HIS A 3 -2.53 17.67 -18.88
CA HIS A 3 -1.34 18.17 -18.19
C HIS A 3 -1.49 17.89 -16.71
N GLY A 4 -0.82 16.83 -16.22
CA GLY A 4 -0.72 16.56 -14.79
C GLY A 4 -0.20 17.79 -14.06
N GLN A 5 -0.44 17.87 -12.77
CA GLN A 5 0.03 18.97 -11.93
C GLN A 5 1.54 18.78 -11.64
N PRO A 6 2.47 19.53 -12.28
CA PRO A 6 3.92 19.34 -12.05
C PRO A 6 4.29 19.46 -10.58
N ASP A 7 3.57 20.27 -9.82
CA ASP A 7 3.79 20.45 -8.37
C ASP A 7 3.49 19.17 -7.58
N LEU A 8 2.51 18.37 -8.00
CA LEU A 8 2.16 17.12 -7.34
C LEU A 8 3.27 16.06 -7.53
N LEU A 9 3.81 15.93 -8.76
CA LEU A 9 4.96 15.04 -9.01
C LEU A 9 6.20 15.47 -8.23
N ASN A 10 6.54 16.75 -8.26
CA ASN A 10 7.67 17.29 -7.51
C ASN A 10 7.53 17.04 -6.00
N HIS A 11 6.32 17.21 -5.47
CA HIS A 11 6.01 16.97 -4.06
C HIS A 11 6.31 15.51 -3.69
N TYR A 12 5.71 14.55 -4.42
CA TYR A 12 5.93 13.13 -4.11
C TYR A 12 7.34 12.64 -4.43
N ALA A 13 7.96 13.10 -5.52
CA ALA A 13 9.34 12.75 -5.84
C ALA A 13 10.30 13.15 -4.70
N ARG A 14 10.16 14.37 -4.16
CA ARG A 14 10.95 14.81 -3.01
C ARG A 14 10.70 13.94 -1.77
N LYS A 15 9.44 13.67 -1.44
CA LYS A 15 9.09 12.82 -0.30
C LYS A 15 9.64 11.40 -0.44
N ILE A 16 9.58 10.81 -1.65
CA ILE A 16 10.12 9.48 -1.93
C ILE A 16 11.64 9.46 -1.77
N LEU A 17 12.35 10.44 -2.34
CA LEU A 17 13.80 10.55 -2.25
C LEU A 17 14.32 10.78 -0.82
N THR A 18 13.49 11.37 0.05
CA THR A 18 13.82 11.61 1.47
C THR A 18 13.19 10.59 2.42
N SER A 19 12.51 9.56 1.87
CA SER A 19 11.87 8.53 2.67
C SER A 19 12.88 7.70 3.46
N ARG A 20 12.54 7.45 4.71
CA ARG A 20 13.28 6.54 5.59
C ARG A 20 12.59 5.19 5.58
N VAL A 21 13.08 4.24 4.80
CA VAL A 21 12.51 2.88 4.74
C VAL A 21 13.58 1.81 5.00
N TYR A 22 14.83 2.08 4.63
CA TYR A 22 15.90 1.08 4.67
C TYR A 22 16.47 0.80 6.07
N ASP A 23 15.96 1.47 7.08
CA ASP A 23 16.25 1.12 8.48
C ASP A 23 15.60 -0.26 8.82
N VAL A 24 14.55 -0.65 8.10
CA VAL A 24 13.79 -1.89 8.35
C VAL A 24 13.44 -2.68 7.08
N ALA A 25 13.20 -1.99 5.97
CA ALA A 25 12.93 -2.64 4.70
C ALA A 25 14.23 -3.03 4.00
N ILE A 26 14.20 -4.14 3.30
CA ILE A 26 15.31 -4.54 2.43
C ILE A 26 15.03 -4.07 0.99
N GLU A 27 16.09 -3.82 0.23
CA GLU A 27 15.98 -3.72 -1.21
C GLU A 27 15.71 -5.11 -1.77
N THR A 28 14.46 -5.34 -2.19
CA THR A 28 14.06 -6.65 -2.71
C THR A 28 14.54 -6.83 -4.15
N PRO A 29 14.85 -8.07 -4.59
CA PRO A 29 15.26 -8.29 -5.96
C PRO A 29 14.13 -8.06 -6.97
N LEU A 30 14.51 -7.61 -8.15
CA LEU A 30 13.66 -7.66 -9.34
C LEU A 30 13.98 -8.97 -10.09
N HIS A 31 13.14 -9.97 -9.93
CA HIS A 31 13.39 -11.35 -10.32
C HIS A 31 12.77 -11.65 -11.68
N GLY A 32 13.57 -12.18 -12.64
CA GLY A 32 13.07 -12.62 -13.93
C GLY A 32 12.20 -13.87 -13.84
N ALA A 33 10.96 -13.79 -14.26
CA ALA A 33 10.04 -14.93 -14.33
C ALA A 33 10.23 -15.68 -15.66
N ARG A 34 11.26 -16.54 -15.74
CA ARG A 34 11.70 -17.19 -16.98
C ARG A 34 10.60 -17.94 -17.72
N GLN A 35 9.90 -18.86 -17.04
CA GLN A 35 8.86 -19.68 -17.68
C GLN A 35 7.69 -18.81 -18.19
N LEU A 36 7.29 -17.81 -17.38
CA LEU A 36 6.23 -16.89 -17.78
C LEU A 36 6.67 -16.02 -18.98
N SER A 37 7.93 -15.58 -18.97
CA SER A 37 8.51 -14.80 -20.07
C SER A 37 8.53 -15.59 -21.39
N GLU A 38 8.97 -16.85 -21.34
CA GLU A 38 8.97 -17.76 -22.49
C GLU A 38 7.54 -18.01 -23.01
N ARG A 39 6.59 -18.25 -22.10
CA ARG A 39 5.18 -18.50 -22.45
C ARG A 39 4.52 -17.30 -23.11
N LEU A 40 4.83 -16.09 -22.64
CA LEU A 40 4.23 -14.84 -23.15
C LEU A 40 5.02 -14.20 -24.29
N GLY A 41 6.19 -14.72 -24.66
CA GLY A 41 7.08 -14.10 -25.63
C GLY A 41 7.52 -12.71 -25.24
N ASN A 42 7.68 -12.44 -23.95
CA ASN A 42 7.99 -11.13 -23.37
C ASN A 42 8.98 -11.29 -22.21
N GLN A 43 9.58 -10.20 -21.73
CA GLN A 43 10.36 -10.20 -20.50
C GLN A 43 9.47 -9.82 -19.32
N VAL A 44 9.22 -10.77 -18.43
CA VAL A 44 8.43 -10.55 -17.21
C VAL A 44 9.34 -10.54 -16.00
N LEU A 45 9.27 -9.45 -15.22
CA LEU A 45 10.03 -9.25 -14.01
C LEU A 45 9.08 -9.12 -12.80
N LEU A 46 9.44 -9.76 -11.70
CA LEU A 46 8.68 -9.72 -10.45
C LEU A 46 9.45 -8.94 -9.39
N LYS A 47 8.89 -7.84 -8.90
CA LYS A 47 9.42 -7.14 -7.72
C LYS A 47 8.97 -7.87 -6.46
N ARG A 48 9.93 -8.51 -5.78
CA ARG A 48 9.69 -9.52 -4.74
C ARG A 48 9.45 -8.90 -3.36
N GLU A 49 8.39 -8.09 -3.22
CA GLU A 49 8.03 -7.48 -1.94
C GLU A 49 7.50 -8.51 -0.90
N ASP A 50 7.22 -9.72 -1.31
CA ASP A 50 6.97 -10.88 -0.44
C ASP A 50 8.19 -11.29 0.39
N LEU A 51 9.40 -10.88 0.00
CA LEU A 51 10.64 -11.14 0.74
C LEU A 51 10.93 -10.11 1.84
N GLN A 52 10.10 -9.10 2.02
CA GLN A 52 10.20 -8.17 3.14
C GLN A 52 10.01 -8.89 4.50
N PRO A 53 10.55 -8.35 5.62
CA PRO A 53 10.42 -8.96 6.95
C PRO A 53 8.98 -9.21 7.41
N VAL A 54 8.00 -8.52 6.81
CA VAL A 54 6.56 -8.69 7.05
C VAL A 54 5.82 -9.28 5.85
N PHE A 55 6.55 -9.85 4.90
CA PHE A 55 6.05 -10.50 3.69
C PHE A 55 5.22 -9.58 2.79
N SER A 56 5.42 -8.28 2.87
CA SER A 56 4.75 -7.29 2.03
C SER A 56 5.45 -5.93 2.04
N PHE A 57 5.18 -5.12 1.01
CA PHE A 57 5.66 -3.74 0.88
C PHE A 57 5.18 -2.79 2.00
N LYS A 58 4.18 -3.17 2.77
CA LYS A 58 3.54 -2.30 3.77
C LYS A 58 4.49 -1.75 4.82
N ILE A 59 5.57 -2.46 5.11
CA ILE A 59 6.61 -2.00 6.03
C ILE A 59 7.22 -0.65 5.62
N ARG A 60 7.37 -0.40 4.31
CA ARG A 60 7.98 0.81 3.76
C ARG A 60 7.19 2.06 4.17
N GLY A 61 5.90 2.10 3.81
CA GLY A 61 5.04 3.24 4.13
C GLY A 61 4.76 3.37 5.62
N ALA A 62 4.58 2.26 6.33
CA ALA A 62 4.37 2.28 7.77
C ALA A 62 5.59 2.86 8.51
N TYR A 63 6.79 2.40 8.18
CA TYR A 63 8.01 2.92 8.80
C TYR A 63 8.27 4.38 8.42
N ASN A 64 8.15 4.72 7.13
CA ASN A 64 8.36 6.10 6.69
C ASN A 64 7.40 7.07 7.39
N LYS A 65 6.12 6.71 7.54
CA LYS A 65 5.14 7.53 8.26
C LYS A 65 5.53 7.71 9.72
N LEU A 66 5.87 6.65 10.43
CA LEU A 66 6.26 6.72 11.85
C LEU A 66 7.54 7.53 12.04
N ALA A 67 8.51 7.38 11.15
CA ALA A 67 9.78 8.10 11.19
C ALA A 67 9.65 9.61 10.93
N GLN A 68 8.51 10.08 10.42
CA GLN A 68 8.19 11.50 10.20
C GLN A 68 7.35 12.11 11.34
N LEU A 69 6.92 11.31 12.32
CA LEU A 69 6.19 11.83 13.46
C LEU A 69 7.06 12.77 14.29
N THR A 70 6.44 13.79 14.86
CA THR A 70 7.08 14.62 15.88
C THR A 70 7.35 13.79 17.13
N ALA A 71 8.29 14.23 17.98
CA ALA A 71 8.53 13.55 19.25
C ALA A 71 7.28 13.51 20.14
N GLU A 72 6.45 14.56 20.08
CA GLU A 72 5.18 14.64 20.81
C GLU A 72 4.17 13.62 20.29
N ASP A 73 4.00 13.53 18.96
CA ASP A 73 3.11 12.54 18.32
C ASP A 73 3.55 11.11 18.62
N ALA A 74 4.85 10.85 18.51
CA ALA A 74 5.42 9.54 18.81
C ALA A 74 5.21 9.13 20.29
N ALA A 75 5.32 10.09 21.21
CA ALA A 75 5.10 9.85 22.65
C ALA A 75 3.64 9.54 22.99
N ARG A 76 2.68 10.05 22.20
CA ARG A 76 1.25 9.70 22.34
C ARG A 76 0.94 8.26 21.93
N GLY A 77 1.81 7.65 21.15
CA GLY A 77 1.58 6.34 20.54
C GLY A 77 0.67 6.41 19.31
N VAL A 78 0.57 5.30 18.62
CA VAL A 78 -0.15 5.23 17.34
C VAL A 78 -1.24 4.17 17.37
N VAL A 79 -2.26 4.36 16.53
CA VAL A 79 -3.36 3.40 16.37
C VAL A 79 -3.71 3.22 14.90
N THR A 80 -4.15 2.02 14.53
CA THR A 80 -4.76 1.73 13.23
C THR A 80 -5.81 0.63 13.35
N ALA A 81 -6.72 0.57 12.37
CA ALA A 81 -7.57 -0.59 12.15
C ALA A 81 -7.03 -1.41 10.97
N SER A 82 -6.61 -2.63 11.22
CA SER A 82 -6.15 -3.55 10.16
C SER A 82 -5.97 -4.96 10.69
N ALA A 83 -6.42 -5.96 9.95
CA ALA A 83 -6.20 -7.39 10.23
C ALA A 83 -5.18 -8.04 9.28
N GLY A 84 -4.50 -7.25 8.43
CA GLY A 84 -3.62 -7.76 7.37
C GLY A 84 -2.21 -7.19 7.39
N ASN A 85 -1.67 -7.01 6.20
CA ASN A 85 -0.27 -6.61 5.98
C ASN A 85 0.09 -5.25 6.61
N HIS A 86 -0.85 -4.30 6.66
CA HIS A 86 -0.60 -3.00 7.29
C HIS A 86 -0.41 -3.15 8.81
N ALA A 87 -1.20 -3.99 9.46
CA ALA A 87 -1.06 -4.28 10.89
C ALA A 87 0.35 -4.81 11.23
N GLN A 88 0.83 -5.77 10.45
CA GLN A 88 2.17 -6.34 10.64
C GLN A 88 3.29 -5.32 10.35
N GLY A 89 3.13 -4.54 9.27
CA GLY A 89 4.06 -3.47 8.92
C GLY A 89 4.15 -2.41 10.00
N LEU A 90 3.00 -1.94 10.53
CA LEU A 90 2.96 -0.95 11.59
C LEU A 90 3.55 -1.48 12.90
N ALA A 91 3.22 -2.73 13.28
CA ALA A 91 3.75 -3.34 14.50
C ALA A 91 5.29 -3.42 14.47
N LEU A 92 5.87 -3.89 13.37
CA LEU A 92 7.32 -3.95 13.22
C LEU A 92 7.94 -2.54 13.21
N ALA A 93 7.38 -1.62 12.44
CA ALA A 93 7.89 -0.24 12.35
C ALA A 93 7.87 0.46 13.72
N ALA A 94 6.78 0.32 14.47
CA ALA A 94 6.64 0.90 15.80
C ALA A 94 7.66 0.32 16.81
N ARG A 95 7.86 -1.00 16.77
CA ARG A 95 8.87 -1.66 17.61
C ARG A 95 10.27 -1.11 17.36
N GLU A 96 10.67 -1.00 16.10
CA GLU A 96 12.01 -0.53 15.72
C GLU A 96 12.25 0.94 16.09
N LEU A 97 11.19 1.75 16.13
CA LEU A 97 11.24 3.16 16.54
C LEU A 97 10.95 3.38 18.03
N GLY A 98 10.64 2.34 18.79
CA GLY A 98 10.28 2.45 20.21
C GLY A 98 8.95 3.17 20.45
N ILE A 99 8.03 3.15 19.46
CA ILE A 99 6.71 3.78 19.53
C ILE A 99 5.67 2.75 19.97
N GLN A 100 4.79 3.12 20.89
CA GLN A 100 3.68 2.26 21.29
C GLN A 100 2.65 2.19 20.17
N ALA A 101 2.33 0.98 19.70
CA ALA A 101 1.31 0.76 18.65
C ALA A 101 0.13 -0.05 19.18
N THR A 102 -1.08 0.44 18.92
CA THR A 102 -2.33 -0.26 19.16
C THR A 102 -2.99 -0.60 17.82
N ILE A 103 -3.31 -1.87 17.61
CA ILE A 103 -3.92 -2.35 16.37
C ILE A 103 -5.29 -2.94 16.68
N VAL A 104 -6.32 -2.32 16.13
CA VAL A 104 -7.70 -2.77 16.28
C VAL A 104 -8.05 -3.74 15.15
N MET A 105 -8.53 -4.91 15.51
CA MET A 105 -8.93 -5.96 14.57
C MET A 105 -10.35 -6.42 14.87
N PRO A 106 -11.15 -6.84 13.88
CA PRO A 106 -12.40 -7.54 14.12
C PRO A 106 -12.18 -8.82 14.96
N ARG A 107 -13.14 -9.18 15.79
CA ARG A 107 -13.09 -10.45 16.55
C ARG A 107 -13.06 -11.69 15.67
N THR A 108 -13.51 -11.55 14.42
CA THR A 108 -13.50 -12.61 13.40
C THR A 108 -12.12 -12.84 12.78
N THR A 109 -11.09 -12.05 13.16
CA THR A 109 -9.74 -12.17 12.63
C THR A 109 -9.11 -13.51 13.06
N PRO A 110 -8.56 -14.31 12.12
CA PRO A 110 -7.88 -15.55 12.44
C PRO A 110 -6.72 -15.35 13.44
N GLU A 111 -6.59 -16.25 14.42
CA GLU A 111 -5.60 -16.15 15.50
C GLU A 111 -4.16 -16.04 14.96
N ILE A 112 -3.84 -16.70 13.86
CA ILE A 112 -2.52 -16.59 13.24
C ILE A 112 -2.16 -15.14 12.83
N LYS A 113 -3.14 -14.35 12.39
CA LYS A 113 -2.95 -12.93 12.06
C LYS A 113 -2.79 -12.09 13.34
N VAL A 114 -3.56 -12.39 14.37
CA VAL A 114 -3.47 -11.72 15.69
C VAL A 114 -2.10 -11.95 16.31
N GLU A 115 -1.67 -13.19 16.41
CA GLU A 115 -0.35 -13.56 16.95
C GLU A 115 0.80 -13.01 16.10
N GLY A 116 0.63 -12.97 14.79
CA GLY A 116 1.59 -12.33 13.89
C GLY A 116 1.86 -10.86 14.22
N VAL A 117 0.88 -10.13 14.76
CA VAL A 117 1.02 -8.73 15.19
C VAL A 117 1.53 -8.64 16.63
N ARG A 118 0.98 -9.44 17.56
CA ARG A 118 1.42 -9.49 18.98
C ARG A 118 2.91 -9.83 19.10
N SER A 119 3.37 -10.81 18.35
CA SER A 119 4.79 -11.22 18.35
C SER A 119 5.75 -10.11 17.90
N ARG A 120 5.23 -9.07 17.22
CA ARG A 120 6.00 -7.88 16.84
C ARG A 120 5.92 -6.74 17.87
N GLY A 121 5.29 -6.99 19.04
CA GLY A 121 5.27 -6.06 20.17
C GLY A 121 4.12 -5.04 20.17
N ALA A 122 3.19 -5.10 19.23
CA ALA A 122 2.02 -4.23 19.25
C ALA A 122 0.91 -4.75 20.16
N THR A 123 0.16 -3.84 20.78
CA THR A 123 -1.08 -4.15 21.50
C THR A 123 -2.19 -4.43 20.48
N VAL A 124 -2.81 -5.61 20.55
CA VAL A 124 -3.96 -5.96 19.72
C VAL A 124 -5.24 -5.84 20.51
N VAL A 125 -6.18 -5.06 19.99
CA VAL A 125 -7.54 -4.91 20.51
C VAL A 125 -8.51 -5.57 19.53
N LEU A 126 -9.22 -6.61 19.98
CA LEU A 126 -10.26 -7.27 19.23
C LEU A 126 -11.60 -6.58 19.50
N HIS A 127 -12.14 -5.87 18.50
CA HIS A 127 -13.38 -5.11 18.64
C HIS A 127 -14.27 -5.19 17.39
N GLY A 128 -15.58 -5.36 17.62
CA GLY A 128 -16.56 -5.53 16.53
C GLY A 128 -16.40 -6.86 15.79
N ASP A 129 -17.29 -7.12 14.86
CA ASP A 129 -17.30 -8.33 14.04
C ASP A 129 -16.96 -8.01 12.57
N SER A 130 -16.83 -6.73 12.24
CA SER A 130 -16.54 -6.19 10.91
C SER A 130 -15.42 -5.16 10.92
N PHE A 131 -14.82 -4.93 9.76
CA PHE A 131 -13.78 -3.88 9.59
C PHE A 131 -14.31 -2.46 9.91
N PRO A 132 -15.52 -2.05 9.46
CA PRO A 132 -16.07 -0.74 9.83
C PRO A 132 -16.19 -0.52 11.34
N GLU A 133 -16.57 -1.55 12.10
CA GLU A 133 -16.66 -1.46 13.57
C GLU A 133 -15.27 -1.33 14.23
N ALA A 134 -14.29 -2.10 13.75
CA ALA A 134 -12.91 -1.99 14.22
C ALA A 134 -12.32 -0.59 13.89
N LEU A 135 -12.62 -0.06 12.70
CA LEU A 135 -12.21 1.29 12.29
C LEU A 135 -12.86 2.35 13.18
N ALA A 136 -14.17 2.29 13.40
CA ALA A 136 -14.86 3.25 14.26
C ALA A 136 -14.29 3.25 15.68
N TYR A 137 -13.97 2.08 16.22
CA TYR A 137 -13.35 1.97 17.53
C TYR A 137 -11.92 2.54 17.55
N SER A 138 -11.13 2.31 16.50
CA SER A 138 -9.79 2.90 16.42
C SER A 138 -9.82 4.43 16.40
N LEU A 139 -10.80 5.02 15.71
CA LEU A 139 -11.00 6.48 15.70
C LEU A 139 -11.48 7.01 17.07
N LYS A 140 -12.32 6.24 17.77
CA LYS A 140 -12.70 6.55 19.15
C LYS A 140 -11.47 6.58 20.08
N LEU A 141 -10.52 5.67 19.91
CA LEU A 141 -9.27 5.69 20.70
C LEU A 141 -8.41 6.94 20.37
N VAL A 142 -8.45 7.46 19.15
CA VAL A 142 -7.82 8.75 18.83
C VAL A 142 -8.43 9.87 19.65
N ASP A 143 -9.77 9.95 19.70
CA ASP A 143 -10.48 11.02 20.42
C ASP A 143 -10.31 10.92 21.95
N GLU A 144 -10.36 9.71 22.51
CA GLU A 144 -10.33 9.49 23.96
C GLU A 144 -8.93 9.42 24.57
N GLN A 145 -7.94 8.91 23.81
CA GLN A 145 -6.59 8.65 24.33
C GLN A 145 -5.51 9.48 23.62
N GLY A 146 -5.87 10.23 22.58
CA GLY A 146 -4.96 11.10 21.86
C GLY A 146 -3.96 10.37 20.96
N PHE A 147 -4.17 9.08 20.64
CA PHE A 147 -3.32 8.36 19.71
C PHE A 147 -3.28 9.01 18.34
N VAL A 148 -2.16 8.85 17.62
CA VAL A 148 -2.05 9.24 16.22
C VAL A 148 -2.56 8.11 15.34
N TYR A 149 -3.58 8.39 14.51
CA TYR A 149 -4.09 7.40 13.55
C TYR A 149 -3.13 7.23 12.37
N ILE A 150 -2.72 6.00 12.10
CA ILE A 150 -1.86 5.69 10.95
C ILE A 150 -2.70 5.04 9.87
N HIS A 151 -2.96 5.83 8.80
CA HIS A 151 -3.78 5.38 7.68
C HIS A 151 -3.04 4.33 6.83
N PRO A 152 -3.68 3.21 6.42
CA PRO A 152 -3.01 2.12 5.72
C PRO A 152 -2.54 2.45 4.29
N TYR A 153 -2.98 3.55 3.69
CA TYR A 153 -2.65 3.95 2.32
C TYR A 153 -2.83 5.44 2.01
N ASP A 154 -3.78 6.14 2.65
CA ASP A 154 -4.17 7.51 2.29
C ASP A 154 -3.46 8.56 3.16
N ASP A 155 -2.15 8.57 3.08
CA ASP A 155 -1.30 9.53 3.77
C ASP A 155 -0.05 9.79 2.92
N PRO A 156 0.37 11.06 2.73
CA PRO A 156 1.49 11.41 1.85
C PRO A 156 2.82 10.75 2.22
N ASP A 157 3.10 10.54 3.52
CA ASP A 157 4.33 9.88 3.96
C ASP A 157 4.25 8.36 3.76
N THR A 158 3.06 7.77 3.96
CA THR A 158 2.80 6.37 3.64
C THR A 158 2.97 6.13 2.14
N ILE A 159 2.36 6.95 1.27
CA ILE A 159 2.49 6.87 -0.19
C ILE A 159 3.96 7.00 -0.61
N ALA A 160 4.70 7.95 -0.03
CA ALA A 160 6.11 8.15 -0.34
C ALA A 160 6.97 6.93 0.03
N GLY A 161 6.75 6.32 1.19
CA GLY A 161 7.43 5.09 1.57
C GLY A 161 7.19 3.96 0.56
N GLN A 162 5.94 3.79 0.08
CA GLN A 162 5.60 2.81 -0.96
C GLN A 162 6.28 3.14 -2.30
N GLY A 163 6.43 4.43 -2.63
CA GLY A 163 7.09 4.89 -3.85
C GLY A 163 8.56 4.46 -3.98
N THR A 164 9.22 4.11 -2.87
CA THR A 164 10.60 3.58 -2.91
C THR A 164 10.69 2.25 -3.68
N VAL A 165 9.59 1.53 -3.85
CA VAL A 165 9.52 0.35 -4.73
C VAL A 165 9.87 0.73 -6.17
N ALA A 166 9.32 1.84 -6.68
CA ALA A 166 9.62 2.32 -8.03
C ALA A 166 11.08 2.81 -8.15
N MET A 167 11.62 3.45 -7.11
CA MET A 167 13.02 3.86 -7.07
C MET A 167 13.95 2.65 -7.25
N GLU A 168 13.66 1.54 -6.58
CA GLU A 168 14.42 0.29 -6.73
C GLU A 168 14.23 -0.34 -8.10
N ILE A 169 12.99 -0.41 -8.63
CA ILE A 169 12.71 -0.96 -9.96
C ILE A 169 13.52 -0.22 -11.03
N LEU A 170 13.46 1.11 -11.07
CA LEU A 170 14.16 1.90 -12.08
C LEU A 170 15.68 1.80 -11.98
N ARG A 171 16.21 1.58 -10.77
CA ARG A 171 17.65 1.34 -10.56
C ARG A 171 18.07 -0.06 -10.97
N GLN A 172 17.25 -1.08 -10.67
CA GLN A 172 17.54 -2.48 -11.00
C GLN A 172 17.30 -2.80 -12.47
N GLN A 173 16.42 -2.06 -13.15
CA GLN A 173 16.14 -2.17 -14.58
C GLN A 173 16.33 -0.80 -15.27
N PRO A 174 17.58 -0.35 -15.49
CA PRO A 174 17.86 0.94 -16.12
C PRO A 174 17.59 0.97 -17.62
N GLY A 175 17.48 -0.22 -18.25
CA GLY A 175 17.17 -0.39 -19.66
C GLY A 175 15.71 -0.15 -20.01
N GLN A 176 15.27 -0.77 -21.09
CA GLN A 176 13.88 -0.70 -21.54
C GLN A 176 12.95 -1.32 -20.50
N LEU A 177 11.86 -0.62 -20.20
CA LEU A 177 10.76 -1.06 -19.38
C LEU A 177 9.48 -0.44 -19.96
N ASP A 178 8.56 -1.28 -20.43
CA ASP A 178 7.38 -0.82 -21.15
C ASP A 178 6.23 -0.50 -20.18
N ALA A 179 6.02 -1.36 -19.17
CA ALA A 179 4.93 -1.20 -18.22
C ALA A 179 5.25 -1.78 -16.83
N ILE A 180 4.61 -1.22 -15.82
CA ILE A 180 4.61 -1.73 -14.44
C ILE A 180 3.15 -2.00 -14.06
N PHE A 181 2.83 -3.27 -13.78
CA PHE A 181 1.54 -3.71 -13.28
C PHE A 181 1.55 -3.70 -11.76
N VAL A 182 0.58 -3.05 -11.16
CA VAL A 182 0.54 -2.82 -9.71
C VAL A 182 -0.81 -3.26 -9.15
N PRO A 183 -0.86 -4.19 -8.17
CA PRO A 183 -2.10 -4.55 -7.52
C PRO A 183 -2.64 -3.35 -6.71
N VAL A 184 -3.94 -3.10 -6.81
CA VAL A 184 -4.58 -1.93 -6.21
C VAL A 184 -5.64 -2.35 -5.20
N GLY A 185 -5.49 -1.85 -3.97
CA GLY A 185 -6.54 -1.74 -2.99
C GLY A 185 -6.86 -0.26 -2.75
N GLY A 186 -6.43 0.33 -1.64
CA GLY A 186 -6.62 1.76 -1.37
C GLY A 186 -5.72 2.73 -2.15
N GLY A 187 -4.86 2.23 -3.03
CA GLY A 187 -4.08 3.03 -3.98
C GLY A 187 -2.71 3.51 -3.52
N GLY A 188 -2.29 3.24 -2.27
CA GLY A 188 -1.02 3.78 -1.74
C GLY A 188 0.22 3.34 -2.52
N LEU A 189 0.29 2.07 -2.94
CA LEU A 189 1.41 1.54 -3.71
C LEU A 189 1.45 2.13 -5.12
N ILE A 190 0.33 2.05 -5.84
CA ILE A 190 0.27 2.53 -7.22
C ILE A 190 0.47 4.06 -7.31
N ALA A 191 -0.06 4.83 -6.35
CA ALA A 191 0.16 6.27 -6.29
C ALA A 191 1.65 6.61 -6.10
N GLY A 192 2.33 5.92 -5.18
CA GLY A 192 3.77 6.11 -4.96
C GLY A 192 4.60 5.72 -6.20
N ILE A 193 4.29 4.57 -6.81
CA ILE A 193 4.96 4.11 -8.04
C ILE A 193 4.71 5.07 -9.18
N ALA A 194 3.45 5.44 -9.45
CA ALA A 194 3.09 6.33 -10.54
C ALA A 194 3.76 7.70 -10.40
N ALA A 195 3.74 8.28 -9.21
CA ALA A 195 4.38 9.58 -8.96
C ALA A 195 5.88 9.55 -9.31
N TYR A 196 6.59 8.52 -8.88
CA TYR A 196 8.04 8.44 -9.11
C TYR A 196 8.39 8.07 -10.55
N VAL A 197 7.67 7.11 -11.12
CA VAL A 197 7.88 6.67 -12.51
C VAL A 197 7.60 7.82 -13.48
N LYS A 198 6.46 8.50 -13.33
CA LYS A 198 6.10 9.60 -14.23
C LYS A 198 6.97 10.85 -14.06
N TYR A 199 7.60 11.00 -12.91
CA TYR A 199 8.58 12.05 -12.69
C TYR A 199 9.90 11.81 -13.46
N LEU A 200 10.39 10.56 -13.52
CA LEU A 200 11.69 10.23 -14.11
C LEU A 200 11.60 9.61 -15.50
N ARG A 201 10.62 8.76 -15.74
CA ARG A 201 10.46 7.93 -16.94
C ARG A 201 8.98 7.94 -17.36
N PRO A 202 8.44 9.10 -17.81
CA PRO A 202 7.01 9.25 -18.13
C PRO A 202 6.52 8.33 -19.23
N GLU A 203 7.40 7.80 -20.06
CA GLU A 203 7.09 6.84 -21.13
C GLU A 203 6.67 5.45 -20.61
N ILE A 204 7.10 5.06 -19.41
CA ILE A 204 6.73 3.77 -18.81
C ILE A 204 5.25 3.82 -18.39
N LYS A 205 4.47 2.85 -18.83
CA LYS A 205 3.08 2.73 -18.42
C LYS A 205 2.97 2.20 -16.99
N VAL A 206 2.10 2.81 -16.19
CA VAL A 206 1.72 2.32 -14.86
C VAL A 206 0.28 1.86 -14.94
N ILE A 207 0.07 0.55 -14.76
CA ILE A 207 -1.20 -0.12 -14.94
C ILE A 207 -1.67 -0.67 -13.60
N GLY A 208 -2.83 -0.22 -13.13
CA GLY A 208 -3.50 -0.76 -11.96
C GLY A 208 -4.17 -2.09 -12.28
N VAL A 209 -4.08 -3.04 -11.33
CA VAL A 209 -4.78 -4.33 -11.43
C VAL A 209 -5.64 -4.49 -10.20
N GLU A 210 -6.94 -4.64 -10.40
CA GLU A 210 -7.93 -4.82 -9.33
C GLU A 210 -8.73 -6.13 -9.54
N PRO A 211 -9.18 -6.79 -8.47
CA PRO A 211 -10.22 -7.80 -8.61
C PRO A 211 -11.52 -7.17 -9.14
N ASP A 212 -12.28 -7.89 -9.94
CA ASP A 212 -13.54 -7.42 -10.49
C ASP A 212 -14.61 -7.12 -9.41
N ASP A 213 -14.49 -7.77 -8.24
CA ASP A 213 -15.35 -7.59 -7.07
C ASP A 213 -14.80 -6.57 -6.04
N SER A 214 -13.69 -5.87 -6.35
CA SER A 214 -13.04 -4.87 -5.48
C SER A 214 -12.34 -3.78 -6.31
N ASN A 215 -13.02 -3.25 -7.32
CA ASN A 215 -12.48 -2.35 -8.35
C ASN A 215 -12.68 -0.85 -8.04
N CYS A 216 -12.35 -0.42 -6.83
CA CYS A 216 -12.65 0.94 -6.37
C CYS A 216 -11.90 2.05 -7.13
N LEU A 217 -10.69 1.80 -7.62
CA LEU A 217 -9.96 2.76 -8.45
C LEU A 217 -10.57 2.88 -9.84
N GLN A 218 -10.89 1.74 -10.50
CA GLN A 218 -11.53 1.76 -11.81
C GLN A 218 -12.87 2.51 -11.77
N ALA A 219 -13.70 2.23 -10.75
CA ALA A 219 -14.97 2.92 -10.54
C ALA A 219 -14.79 4.43 -10.33
N ALA A 220 -13.80 4.82 -9.51
CA ALA A 220 -13.49 6.22 -9.26
C ALA A 220 -12.95 6.94 -10.52
N MET A 221 -12.10 6.28 -11.31
CA MET A 221 -11.60 6.83 -12.59
C MET A 221 -12.74 7.05 -13.58
N ALA A 222 -13.66 6.09 -13.68
CA ALA A 222 -14.84 6.20 -14.57
C ALA A 222 -15.81 7.31 -14.12
N ALA A 223 -16.01 7.49 -12.81
CA ALA A 223 -16.88 8.52 -12.25
C ALA A 223 -16.22 9.93 -12.23
N GLY A 224 -14.89 10.01 -12.30
CA GLY A 224 -14.15 11.25 -12.11
C GLY A 224 -14.06 11.72 -10.63
N GLU A 225 -14.60 10.92 -9.70
CA GLU A 225 -14.62 11.18 -8.26
C GLU A 225 -14.51 9.88 -7.46
N ARG A 226 -14.22 10.00 -6.16
CA ARG A 226 -14.12 8.83 -5.29
C ARG A 226 -15.49 8.18 -5.09
N VAL A 227 -15.57 6.88 -5.36
CA VAL A 227 -16.79 6.07 -5.22
C VAL A 227 -16.61 5.09 -4.07
N VAL A 228 -17.68 4.83 -3.32
CA VAL A 228 -17.72 3.76 -2.31
C VAL A 228 -18.43 2.56 -2.94
N LEU A 229 -17.72 1.44 -3.04
CA LEU A 229 -18.31 0.18 -3.49
C LEU A 229 -19.30 -0.34 -2.43
N SER A 230 -20.44 -0.84 -2.86
CA SER A 230 -21.46 -1.41 -1.96
C SER A 230 -21.01 -2.73 -1.33
N GLN A 231 -20.14 -3.46 -2.00
CA GLN A 231 -19.57 -4.74 -1.57
C GLN A 231 -18.12 -4.84 -2.05
N VAL A 232 -17.31 -5.64 -1.36
CA VAL A 232 -15.95 -6.00 -1.76
C VAL A 232 -15.78 -7.51 -1.64
N GLY A 233 -15.01 -8.10 -2.55
CA GLY A 233 -14.65 -9.51 -2.51
C GLY A 233 -13.77 -9.84 -1.31
N LEU A 234 -13.80 -11.10 -0.91
CA LEU A 234 -13.02 -11.57 0.24
C LEU A 234 -11.82 -12.43 -0.15
N PHE A 235 -11.74 -12.87 -1.42
CA PHE A 235 -10.70 -13.79 -1.86
C PHE A 235 -9.31 -13.12 -1.85
N ALA A 236 -9.18 -11.98 -2.50
CA ALA A 236 -7.94 -11.20 -2.53
C ALA A 236 -7.93 -10.16 -1.39
N ASP A 237 -7.89 -10.63 -0.12
CA ASP A 237 -8.06 -9.81 1.08
C ASP A 237 -7.08 -8.64 1.20
N GLY A 238 -5.89 -8.76 0.64
CA GLY A 238 -4.87 -7.70 0.62
C GLY A 238 -5.24 -6.47 -0.22
N VAL A 239 -6.21 -6.59 -1.12
CA VAL A 239 -6.71 -5.52 -2.00
C VAL A 239 -8.22 -5.28 -1.87
N ALA A 240 -8.89 -5.95 -0.93
CA ALA A 240 -10.32 -5.80 -0.65
C ALA A 240 -10.62 -4.46 0.04
N VAL A 241 -10.72 -3.39 -0.74
CA VAL A 241 -10.94 -2.03 -0.26
C VAL A 241 -12.14 -1.40 -0.95
N ALA A 242 -13.10 -0.88 -0.16
CA ALA A 242 -14.34 -0.34 -0.68
C ALA A 242 -14.20 1.05 -1.32
N GLN A 243 -13.18 1.81 -0.99
CA GLN A 243 -12.98 3.15 -1.52
C GLN A 243 -11.50 3.50 -1.62
N ILE A 244 -11.12 4.06 -2.77
CA ILE A 244 -9.80 4.66 -2.98
C ILE A 244 -9.58 5.85 -2.02
N GLY A 245 -8.34 6.08 -1.58
CA GLY A 245 -8.01 7.24 -0.75
C GLY A 245 -8.16 8.58 -1.47
N HIS A 246 -8.16 9.66 -0.71
CA HIS A 246 -8.21 11.01 -1.29
C HIS A 246 -6.89 11.38 -1.94
N HIS A 247 -5.79 11.28 -1.20
CA HIS A 247 -4.44 11.57 -1.72
C HIS A 247 -4.04 10.58 -2.81
N THR A 248 -4.40 9.30 -2.65
CA THR A 248 -4.07 8.28 -3.63
C THR A 248 -4.83 8.47 -4.93
N PHE A 249 -6.12 8.83 -4.88
CA PHE A 249 -6.92 9.13 -6.07
C PHE A 249 -6.39 10.38 -6.81
N GLU A 250 -5.99 11.43 -6.06
CA GLU A 250 -5.44 12.63 -6.68
C GLU A 250 -4.18 12.34 -7.53
N VAL A 251 -3.34 11.42 -7.09
CA VAL A 251 -2.20 10.96 -7.90
C VAL A 251 -2.66 10.06 -9.03
N CYS A 252 -3.49 9.05 -8.73
CA CYS A 252 -3.85 8.01 -9.71
C CYS A 252 -4.58 8.58 -10.91
N ARG A 253 -5.54 9.49 -10.72
CA ARG A 253 -6.32 10.07 -11.82
C ARG A 253 -5.50 10.86 -12.84
N HIS A 254 -4.29 11.30 -12.46
CA HIS A 254 -3.40 12.05 -13.33
C HIS A 254 -2.27 11.23 -13.93
N TYR A 255 -1.83 10.17 -13.24
CA TYR A 255 -0.56 9.51 -13.51
C TYR A 255 -0.64 8.00 -13.68
N VAL A 256 -1.78 7.37 -13.45
CA VAL A 256 -2.04 5.97 -13.82
C VAL A 256 -2.57 5.94 -15.23
N ASP A 257 -1.95 5.13 -16.09
CA ASP A 257 -2.29 5.10 -17.52
C ASP A 257 -3.54 4.27 -17.81
N GLU A 258 -3.73 3.18 -17.03
CA GLU A 258 -4.82 2.24 -17.24
C GLU A 258 -5.13 1.49 -15.93
N VAL A 259 -6.36 1.06 -15.76
CA VAL A 259 -6.77 0.14 -14.71
C VAL A 259 -7.52 -1.02 -15.35
N ILE A 260 -7.03 -2.23 -15.11
CA ILE A 260 -7.65 -3.47 -15.58
C ILE A 260 -8.21 -4.24 -14.38
N THR A 261 -9.26 -5.02 -14.63
CA THR A 261 -9.80 -5.94 -13.63
C THR A 261 -9.51 -7.39 -13.98
N VAL A 262 -9.42 -8.22 -12.96
CA VAL A 262 -9.19 -9.67 -13.06
C VAL A 262 -10.19 -10.41 -12.17
N SER A 263 -10.69 -11.53 -12.68
CA SER A 263 -11.56 -12.41 -11.92
C SER A 263 -10.79 -13.27 -10.91
N THR A 264 -11.49 -13.81 -9.92
CA THR A 264 -10.91 -14.78 -8.98
C THR A 264 -10.29 -15.99 -9.71
N ASP A 265 -10.89 -16.46 -10.80
CA ASP A 265 -10.36 -17.59 -11.57
C ASP A 265 -9.03 -17.24 -12.26
N GLU A 266 -8.90 -16.02 -12.80
CA GLU A 266 -7.65 -15.53 -13.38
C GLU A 266 -6.56 -15.37 -12.32
N ILE A 267 -6.90 -14.87 -11.12
CA ILE A 267 -5.96 -14.81 -9.99
C ILE A 267 -5.48 -16.22 -9.63
N CYS A 268 -6.41 -17.19 -9.50
CA CYS A 268 -6.06 -18.58 -9.21
C CYS A 268 -5.19 -19.21 -10.32
N ALA A 269 -5.47 -18.89 -11.58
CA ALA A 269 -4.66 -19.38 -12.71
C ALA A 269 -3.25 -18.78 -12.71
N ALA A 270 -3.10 -17.52 -12.29
CA ALA A 270 -1.79 -16.87 -12.20
C ALA A 270 -0.91 -17.39 -11.05
N ILE A 271 -1.51 -17.94 -9.99
CA ILE A 271 -0.78 -18.54 -8.85
C ILE A 271 -0.15 -19.88 -9.23
N LYS A 272 -0.75 -20.64 -10.18
CA LYS A 272 -0.25 -21.93 -10.66
C LYS A 272 0.90 -21.77 -11.65
#